data_27d777229e78d52aeb5b8ac7b4d4272e
#
_entry.id   27d777229e78d52aeb5b8ac7b4d4272e
#
_cell.length_a   1.000
_cell.length_b   1.000
_cell.length_c   1.000
_cell.angle_alpha   90.00
_cell.angle_beta   90.00
_cell.angle_gamma   90.00
#
_symmetry.space_group_name_H-M   'P 1'
#
loop_
_entity.id
_entity.type
_entity.pdbx_description
1 polymer ?
#
loop_
_entity_poly.entity_id
_entity_poly.type
_entity_poly.pdbx_seq_one_letter_code
_entity_poly.pdbx_strand_id
1 'polypeptide(L)'
;MPIKKFDWSTLTRLEIYDYLQLLQKNIVNKRLTADAHYKILGNHIRKIAPIRVERKINYNVGRNNVIVGGQYNSEWDEENKKAITIFLYYCPFDKHLKMPAENFVFTSKNISDTILHEIIHMRQYRRRNFEYTKDYKSKEEQDHKRKEQSYLGCKDEIDAFSFNIACELYDRFGNRHKSIAKYLECKRPKKHCIYKYYLNTFNNDHNHPVMLQLKKKIKMYLPLAEMGKPFKNNNWIWY
;
A
#
# COMPACT_ATOMS: atom_id res chain seq x y z
N MET A 1 23.65 -2.87 16.34
CA MET A 1 22.47 -3.71 16.67
C MET A 1 22.37 -4.82 15.65
N PRO A 2 22.17 -6.10 16.06
CA PRO A 2 21.96 -7.18 15.10
C PRO A 2 20.72 -6.87 14.23
N ILE A 3 20.83 -7.11 12.93
CA ILE A 3 19.76 -6.89 11.97
C ILE A 3 18.66 -7.91 12.31
N LYS A 4 17.52 -7.43 12.80
CA LYS A 4 16.35 -8.28 13.04
C LYS A 4 15.97 -8.90 11.69
N LYS A 5 16.08 -10.22 11.59
CA LYS A 5 15.57 -10.93 10.41
C LYS A 5 14.04 -10.92 10.52
N PHE A 6 13.39 -10.18 9.66
CA PHE A 6 11.93 -10.15 9.65
C PHE A 6 11.39 -11.45 9.05
N ASP A 7 10.46 -12.05 9.75
CA ASP A 7 9.61 -13.10 9.18
C ASP A 7 8.42 -12.43 8.49
N TRP A 8 8.46 -12.35 7.18
CA TRP A 8 7.41 -11.69 6.42
C TRP A 8 6.08 -12.44 6.39
N SER A 9 6.04 -13.70 6.84
CA SER A 9 4.76 -14.40 7.07
C SER A 9 3.95 -13.82 8.23
N THR A 10 4.64 -13.13 9.15
CA THR A 10 4.03 -12.53 10.36
C THR A 10 4.21 -11.02 10.43
N LEU A 11 4.82 -10.41 9.39
CA LEU A 11 5.17 -9.00 9.35
C LEU A 11 3.94 -8.10 9.53
N THR A 12 4.05 -7.13 10.43
CA THR A 12 2.99 -6.18 10.74
C THR A 12 3.30 -4.79 10.16
N ARG A 13 2.25 -4.00 9.94
CA ARG A 13 2.37 -2.61 9.54
C ARG A 13 3.22 -1.80 10.53
N LEU A 14 2.99 -2.02 11.82
CA LEU A 14 3.69 -1.30 12.88
C LEU A 14 5.19 -1.65 12.91
N GLU A 15 5.54 -2.93 12.77
CA GLU A 15 6.95 -3.35 12.72
C GLU A 15 7.70 -2.72 11.55
N ILE A 16 7.07 -2.63 10.37
CA ILE A 16 7.66 -1.97 9.21
C ILE A 16 7.83 -0.47 9.50
N TYR A 17 6.77 0.16 9.98
CA TYR A 17 6.77 1.59 10.29
C TYR A 17 7.84 1.93 11.33
N ASP A 18 7.88 1.24 12.46
CA ASP A 18 8.86 1.48 13.54
C ASP A 18 10.30 1.29 13.06
N TYR A 19 10.52 0.28 12.21
CA TYR A 19 11.83 0.08 11.61
C TYR A 19 12.23 1.24 10.70
N LEU A 20 11.32 1.79 9.93
CA LEU A 20 11.58 2.96 9.09
C LEU A 20 11.81 4.22 9.93
N GLN A 21 11.16 4.36 11.11
CA GLN A 21 11.39 5.50 12.00
C GLN A 21 12.84 5.61 12.50
N LEU A 22 13.61 4.52 12.51
CA LEU A 22 15.05 4.55 12.82
C LEU A 22 15.84 5.46 11.86
N LEU A 23 15.30 5.75 10.67
CA LEU A 23 15.91 6.65 9.69
C LEU A 23 15.63 8.13 9.94
N GLN A 24 14.70 8.47 10.84
CA GLN A 24 14.27 9.86 11.05
C GLN A 24 15.44 10.83 11.19
N LYS A 25 16.42 10.51 12.04
CA LYS A 25 17.61 11.33 12.26
C LYS A 25 18.50 11.52 11.03
N ASN A 26 18.44 10.60 10.08
CA ASN A 26 19.26 10.61 8.87
C ASN A 26 18.59 11.32 7.69
N ILE A 27 17.25 11.46 7.72
CA ILE A 27 16.44 11.96 6.59
C ILE A 27 15.77 13.29 6.95
N VAL A 28 15.11 13.37 8.12
CA VAL A 28 14.27 14.52 8.46
C VAL A 28 15.10 15.80 8.56
N ASN A 29 14.65 16.82 7.83
CA ASN A 29 15.28 18.14 7.75
C ASN A 29 16.75 18.14 7.26
N LYS A 30 17.26 17.02 6.76
CA LYS A 30 18.57 16.96 6.10
C LYS A 30 18.43 17.37 4.63
N ARG A 31 19.40 18.14 4.14
CA ARG A 31 19.50 18.50 2.72
C ARG A 31 20.23 17.38 1.98
N LEU A 32 19.46 16.45 1.40
CA LEU A 32 19.99 15.28 0.70
C LEU A 32 19.72 15.40 -0.80
N THR A 33 20.63 14.91 -1.64
CA THR A 33 20.29 14.65 -3.03
C THR A 33 19.23 13.55 -3.11
N ALA A 34 18.44 13.51 -4.20
CA ALA A 34 17.46 12.44 -4.40
C ALA A 34 18.14 11.05 -4.39
N ASP A 35 19.39 10.94 -4.89
CA ASP A 35 20.17 9.71 -4.84
C ASP A 35 20.59 9.32 -3.42
N ALA A 36 21.07 10.26 -2.63
CA ALA A 36 21.44 9.99 -1.24
C ALA A 36 20.22 9.55 -0.41
N HIS A 37 19.09 10.26 -0.57
CA HIS A 37 17.84 9.90 0.07
C HIS A 37 17.37 8.50 -0.34
N TYR A 38 17.37 8.20 -1.65
CA TYR A 38 17.04 6.87 -2.18
C TYR A 38 17.94 5.76 -1.63
N LYS A 39 19.26 5.99 -1.59
CA LYS A 39 20.21 5.01 -1.04
C LYS A 39 19.92 4.71 0.43
N ILE A 40 19.68 5.73 1.26
CA ILE A 40 19.39 5.55 2.68
C ILE A 40 18.09 4.76 2.85
N LEU A 41 16.99 5.22 2.24
CA LEU A 41 15.67 4.63 2.39
C LEU A 41 15.59 3.25 1.75
N GLY A 42 16.09 3.11 0.52
CA GLY A 42 16.07 1.85 -0.23
C GLY A 42 16.89 0.75 0.45
N ASN A 43 18.05 1.07 1.03
CA ASN A 43 18.84 0.08 1.76
C ASN A 43 18.12 -0.43 3.01
N HIS A 44 17.32 0.41 3.68
CA HIS A 44 16.49 -0.01 4.81
C HIS A 44 15.33 -0.89 4.35
N ILE A 45 14.61 -0.49 3.32
CA ILE A 45 13.48 -1.28 2.78
C ILE A 45 13.94 -2.69 2.37
N ARG A 46 15.10 -2.80 1.70
CA ARG A 46 15.66 -4.11 1.29
C ARG A 46 16.01 -5.04 2.44
N LYS A 47 16.11 -4.52 3.67
CA LYS A 47 16.36 -5.34 4.88
C LYS A 47 15.09 -5.87 5.53
N ILE A 48 13.92 -5.31 5.19
CA ILE A 48 12.62 -5.73 5.75
C ILE A 48 12.23 -7.10 5.19
N ALA A 49 12.37 -7.27 3.86
CA ALA A 49 12.01 -8.49 3.15
C ALA A 49 12.84 -8.57 1.86
N PRO A 50 12.81 -9.69 1.11
CA PRO A 50 13.48 -9.81 -0.19
C PRO A 50 12.77 -8.94 -1.26
N ILE A 51 12.77 -7.64 -1.04
CA ILE A 51 12.12 -6.61 -1.85
C ILE A 51 13.16 -5.97 -2.79
N ARG A 52 12.74 -5.69 -4.02
CA ARG A 52 13.44 -4.79 -4.93
C ARG A 52 12.99 -3.36 -4.64
N VAL A 53 13.91 -2.42 -4.69
CA VAL A 53 13.58 -1.00 -4.56
C VAL A 53 14.12 -0.28 -5.78
N GLU A 54 13.26 0.47 -6.45
CA GLU A 54 13.59 1.23 -7.64
C GLU A 54 13.31 2.71 -7.43
N ARG A 55 14.22 3.54 -7.90
CA ARG A 55 14.02 4.98 -8.00
C ARG A 55 13.37 5.32 -9.33
N LYS A 56 12.33 6.14 -9.28
CA LYS A 56 11.67 6.68 -10.48
C LYS A 56 11.49 8.20 -10.37
N ILE A 57 11.33 8.84 -11.50
CA ILE A 57 11.02 10.27 -11.60
C ILE A 57 9.55 10.41 -11.95
N ASN A 58 8.86 11.33 -11.27
CA ASN A 58 7.48 11.65 -11.58
C ASN A 58 7.23 13.15 -11.39
N TYR A 59 6.76 13.82 -12.44
CA TYR A 59 6.51 15.26 -12.49
C TYR A 59 5.36 15.72 -11.58
N ASN A 60 4.49 14.78 -11.17
CA ASN A 60 3.38 15.06 -10.24
C ASN A 60 3.77 14.98 -8.76
N VAL A 61 5.03 14.64 -8.46
CA VAL A 61 5.53 14.63 -7.08
C VAL A 61 5.84 16.06 -6.65
N GLY A 62 5.22 16.49 -5.56
CA GLY A 62 5.51 17.80 -4.95
C GLY A 62 6.94 17.89 -4.43
N ARG A 63 7.47 19.12 -4.33
CA ARG A 63 8.80 19.34 -3.76
C ARG A 63 8.93 18.79 -2.33
N ASN A 64 10.13 18.32 -2.00
CA ASN A 64 10.45 17.74 -0.69
C ASN A 64 9.53 16.56 -0.28
N ASN A 65 8.97 15.86 -1.27
CA ASN A 65 8.09 14.72 -1.05
C ASN A 65 8.57 13.50 -1.86
N VAL A 66 8.11 12.31 -1.43
CA VAL A 66 8.32 11.05 -2.13
C VAL A 66 6.98 10.32 -2.22
N ILE A 67 6.58 9.96 -3.43
CA ILE A 67 5.42 9.09 -3.64
C ILE A 67 5.92 7.63 -3.69
N VAL A 68 5.15 6.74 -3.11
CA VAL A 68 5.46 5.31 -3.01
C VAL A 68 4.48 4.54 -3.89
N GLY A 69 4.99 3.59 -4.64
CA GLY A 69 4.19 2.61 -5.36
C GLY A 69 4.77 1.22 -5.15
N GLY A 70 3.99 0.19 -5.46
CA GLY A 70 4.41 -1.19 -5.38
C GLY A 70 3.99 -1.99 -6.60
N GLN A 71 4.59 -3.15 -6.73
CA GLN A 71 4.21 -4.16 -7.70
C GLN A 71 4.65 -5.53 -7.22
N TYR A 72 3.74 -6.49 -7.29
CA TYR A 72 4.04 -7.90 -7.18
C TYR A 72 4.14 -8.53 -8.57
N ASN A 73 5.11 -9.41 -8.77
CA ASN A 73 5.29 -10.17 -10.00
C ASN A 73 5.22 -11.68 -9.67
N SER A 74 4.15 -12.33 -10.12
CA SER A 74 3.88 -13.73 -9.84
C SER A 74 4.88 -14.69 -10.48
N GLU A 75 5.37 -14.38 -11.69
CA GLU A 75 6.35 -15.20 -12.41
C GLU A 75 7.70 -15.23 -11.65
N TRP A 76 8.11 -14.06 -11.13
CA TRP A 76 9.34 -14.01 -10.32
C TRP A 76 9.21 -14.72 -9.00
N ASP A 77 8.01 -14.73 -8.40
CA ASP A 77 7.76 -15.46 -7.17
C ASP A 77 7.77 -16.97 -7.40
N GLU A 78 7.16 -17.45 -8.48
CA GLU A 78 7.21 -18.84 -8.91
C GLU A 78 8.65 -19.32 -9.16
N GLU A 79 9.49 -18.45 -9.72
CA GLU A 79 10.92 -18.69 -9.93
C GLU A 79 11.78 -18.47 -8.67
N ASN A 80 11.17 -18.26 -7.50
CA ASN A 80 11.86 -17.94 -6.23
C ASN A 80 12.77 -16.71 -6.29
N LYS A 81 12.43 -15.73 -7.13
CA LYS A 81 13.11 -14.43 -7.23
C LYS A 81 12.44 -13.40 -6.31
N LYS A 82 13.07 -12.22 -6.19
CA LYS A 82 12.46 -11.10 -5.46
C LYS A 82 11.25 -10.57 -6.22
N ALA A 83 10.06 -10.99 -5.83
CA ALA A 83 8.81 -10.75 -6.53
C ALA A 83 8.16 -9.39 -6.23
N ILE A 84 8.47 -8.79 -5.09
CA ILE A 84 7.93 -7.49 -4.71
C ILE A 84 8.91 -6.38 -5.10
N THR A 85 8.42 -5.36 -5.79
CA THR A 85 9.17 -4.13 -6.11
C THR A 85 8.48 -2.93 -5.49
N ILE A 86 9.22 -2.14 -4.73
CA ILE A 86 8.77 -0.83 -4.22
C ILE A 86 9.38 0.27 -5.07
N PHE A 87 8.54 1.11 -5.63
CA PHE A 87 8.92 2.28 -6.40
C PHE A 87 8.92 3.52 -5.52
N LEU A 88 10.04 4.26 -5.52
CA LEU A 88 10.16 5.55 -4.86
C LEU A 88 10.22 6.63 -5.94
N TYR A 89 9.15 7.41 -6.07
CA TYR A 89 9.02 8.46 -7.06
C TYR A 89 9.45 9.80 -6.50
N TYR A 90 10.35 10.47 -7.20
CA TYR A 90 10.93 11.75 -6.83
C TYR A 90 10.54 12.85 -7.83
N CYS A 91 10.42 14.07 -7.32
CA CYS A 91 10.26 15.25 -8.15
C CYS A 91 11.54 15.49 -8.99
N PRO A 92 11.47 15.67 -10.32
CA PRO A 92 12.64 15.91 -11.15
C PRO A 92 13.28 17.28 -10.89
N PHE A 93 12.54 18.21 -10.29
CA PHE A 93 12.98 19.57 -10.02
C PHE A 93 13.71 19.73 -8.68
N ASP A 94 13.74 18.67 -7.86
CA ASP A 94 14.43 18.69 -6.57
C ASP A 94 15.88 18.26 -6.73
N LYS A 95 16.80 19.24 -6.92
CA LYS A 95 18.25 18.98 -6.82
C LYS A 95 18.60 18.44 -5.43
N HIS A 96 17.94 18.95 -4.41
CA HIS A 96 18.07 18.54 -3.02
C HIS A 96 16.69 18.42 -2.40
N LEU A 97 16.47 17.32 -1.70
CA LEU A 97 15.28 17.06 -0.91
C LEU A 97 15.53 17.43 0.55
N LYS A 98 14.66 18.25 1.13
CA LYS A 98 14.63 18.53 2.57
C LYS A 98 13.27 18.08 3.10
N MET A 99 13.16 16.80 3.45
CA MET A 99 11.89 16.20 3.85
C MET A 99 11.51 16.65 5.28
N PRO A 100 10.34 17.30 5.46
CA PRO A 100 9.81 17.62 6.79
C PRO A 100 9.42 16.34 7.55
N ALA A 101 9.29 16.45 8.88
CA ALA A 101 8.94 15.31 9.72
C ALA A 101 7.58 14.70 9.36
N GLU A 102 6.57 15.53 9.09
CA GLU A 102 5.24 15.07 8.66
C GLU A 102 5.28 14.29 7.34
N ASN A 103 6.07 14.74 6.36
CA ASN A 103 6.23 14.04 5.09
C ASN A 103 6.96 12.72 5.26
N PHE A 104 7.96 12.66 6.17
CA PHE A 104 8.66 11.42 6.48
C PHE A 104 7.73 10.40 7.15
N VAL A 105 6.92 10.82 8.13
CA VAL A 105 5.90 9.98 8.77
C VAL A 105 4.91 9.45 7.73
N PHE A 106 4.40 10.33 6.86
CA PHE A 106 3.47 9.95 5.79
C PHE A 106 4.10 8.96 4.80
N THR A 107 5.34 9.22 4.36
CA THR A 107 6.08 8.32 3.45
C THR A 107 6.33 6.96 4.10
N SER A 108 6.72 6.93 5.38
CA SER A 108 6.94 5.67 6.12
C SER A 108 5.67 4.83 6.23
N LYS A 109 4.53 5.47 6.50
CA LYS A 109 3.21 4.79 6.49
C LYS A 109 2.88 4.23 5.11
N ASN A 110 3.06 5.02 4.07
CA ASN A 110 2.79 4.57 2.69
C ASN A 110 3.69 3.40 2.29
N ILE A 111 4.97 3.40 2.68
CA ILE A 111 5.87 2.25 2.44
C ILE A 111 5.34 1.00 3.15
N SER A 112 4.95 1.13 4.43
CA SER A 112 4.40 0.02 5.21
C SER A 112 3.13 -0.55 4.56
N ASP A 113 2.21 0.33 4.18
CA ASP A 113 0.94 -0.03 3.54
C ASP A 113 1.17 -0.69 2.17
N THR A 114 2.10 -0.15 1.37
CA THR A 114 2.44 -0.71 0.05
C THR A 114 3.10 -2.08 0.18
N ILE A 115 4.05 -2.27 1.10
CA ILE A 115 4.69 -3.58 1.32
C ILE A 115 3.64 -4.62 1.69
N LEU A 116 2.72 -4.32 2.60
CA LEU A 116 1.68 -5.26 3.01
C LEU A 116 0.68 -5.52 1.89
N HIS A 117 0.35 -4.53 1.07
CA HIS A 117 -0.48 -4.69 -0.12
C HIS A 117 0.12 -5.73 -1.07
N GLU A 118 1.41 -5.61 -1.39
CA GLU A 118 2.08 -6.55 -2.28
C GLU A 118 2.26 -7.95 -1.64
N ILE A 119 2.42 -8.03 -0.32
CA ILE A 119 2.40 -9.31 0.41
C ILE A 119 1.02 -9.98 0.33
N ILE A 120 -0.06 -9.21 0.35
CA ILE A 120 -1.41 -9.77 0.14
C ILE A 120 -1.51 -10.38 -1.25
N HIS A 121 -1.08 -9.69 -2.31
CA HIS A 121 -1.05 -10.25 -3.66
C HIS A 121 -0.20 -11.51 -3.75
N MET A 122 1.02 -11.49 -3.22
CA MET A 122 1.88 -12.65 -3.19
C MET A 122 1.19 -13.88 -2.59
N ARG A 123 0.46 -13.72 -1.49
CA ARG A 123 -0.28 -14.82 -0.87
C ARG A 123 -1.48 -15.26 -1.70
N GLN A 124 -2.20 -14.33 -2.31
CA GLN A 124 -3.33 -14.63 -3.20
C GLN A 124 -2.88 -15.52 -4.36
N TYR A 125 -1.76 -15.18 -5.00
CA TYR A 125 -1.23 -15.95 -6.13
C TYR A 125 -0.68 -17.30 -5.70
N ARG A 126 0.14 -17.37 -4.66
CA ARG A 126 0.67 -18.64 -4.12
C ARG A 126 -0.43 -19.63 -3.75
N ARG A 127 -1.53 -19.14 -3.20
CA ARG A 127 -2.69 -19.97 -2.86
C ARG A 127 -3.38 -20.57 -4.08
N ARG A 128 -3.32 -19.92 -5.22
CA ARG A 128 -3.90 -20.37 -6.49
C ARG A 128 -2.86 -21.08 -7.37
N ASN A 129 -1.72 -21.47 -6.84
CA ASN A 129 -0.61 -22.01 -7.63
C ASN A 129 -0.22 -21.09 -8.80
N PHE A 130 -0.19 -19.77 -8.53
CA PHE A 130 0.14 -18.70 -9.47
C PHE A 130 -0.86 -18.48 -10.62
N GLU A 131 -2.02 -19.11 -10.58
CA GLU A 131 -3.06 -18.88 -11.57
C GLU A 131 -3.70 -17.48 -11.43
N TYR A 132 -4.03 -16.86 -12.55
CA TYR A 132 -4.78 -15.61 -12.57
C TYR A 132 -6.25 -15.85 -12.20
N THR A 133 -6.87 -14.84 -11.57
CA THR A 133 -8.32 -14.89 -11.33
C THR A 133 -9.07 -14.78 -12.68
N LYS A 134 -10.24 -15.40 -12.76
CA LYS A 134 -11.12 -15.29 -13.95
C LYS A 134 -11.53 -13.84 -14.26
N ASP A 135 -11.45 -12.96 -13.27
CA ASP A 135 -11.79 -11.53 -13.38
C ASP A 135 -10.60 -10.70 -13.91
N TYR A 136 -9.41 -11.30 -14.04
CA TYR A 136 -8.24 -10.61 -14.57
C TYR A 136 -8.41 -10.37 -16.06
N LYS A 137 -8.39 -9.10 -16.46
CA LYS A 137 -8.40 -8.68 -17.87
C LYS A 137 -7.08 -8.00 -18.18
N SER A 138 -6.40 -8.43 -19.23
CA SER A 138 -5.16 -7.82 -19.68
C SER A 138 -5.35 -6.33 -20.02
N LYS A 139 -4.34 -5.51 -19.79
CA LYS A 139 -4.42 -4.04 -19.92
C LYS A 139 -4.59 -3.53 -21.36
N GLU A 140 -4.55 -4.40 -22.37
CA GLU A 140 -4.35 -3.98 -23.75
C GLU A 140 -5.63 -3.54 -24.50
N GLU A 141 -6.83 -3.88 -24.03
CA GLU A 141 -8.05 -3.77 -24.85
C GLU A 141 -9.07 -2.70 -24.40
N GLN A 142 -8.77 -1.81 -23.45
CA GLN A 142 -9.82 -0.99 -22.84
C GLN A 142 -9.49 0.52 -22.78
N ASP A 143 -10.57 1.34 -22.95
CA ASP A 143 -10.61 2.75 -22.57
C ASP A 143 -10.05 2.98 -21.16
N HIS A 144 -9.31 4.06 -20.93
CA HIS A 144 -8.59 4.33 -19.68
C HIS A 144 -9.47 4.17 -18.43
N LYS A 145 -10.71 4.68 -18.46
CA LYS A 145 -11.67 4.56 -17.36
C LYS A 145 -12.11 3.13 -17.12
N ARG A 146 -12.33 2.35 -18.19
CA ARG A 146 -12.72 0.93 -18.10
C ARG A 146 -11.57 0.08 -17.57
N LYS A 147 -10.32 0.40 -17.96
CA LYS A 147 -9.12 -0.26 -17.40
C LYS A 147 -9.03 -0.07 -15.91
N GLU A 148 -9.24 1.15 -15.44
CA GLU A 148 -9.19 1.48 -14.02
C GLU A 148 -10.31 0.81 -13.23
N GLN A 149 -11.56 0.83 -13.76
CA GLN A 149 -12.68 0.12 -13.14
C GLN A 149 -12.47 -1.41 -13.13
N SER A 150 -11.91 -1.99 -14.19
CA SER A 150 -11.58 -3.41 -14.24
C SER A 150 -10.50 -3.78 -13.25
N TYR A 151 -9.45 -2.97 -13.13
CA TYR A 151 -8.38 -3.16 -12.17
C TYR A 151 -8.90 -3.07 -10.73
N LEU A 152 -9.53 -1.96 -10.35
CA LEU A 152 -10.05 -1.76 -9.00
C LEU A 152 -11.22 -2.71 -8.66
N GLY A 153 -11.93 -3.21 -9.68
CA GLY A 153 -13.02 -4.18 -9.52
C GLY A 153 -12.55 -5.63 -9.40
N CYS A 154 -11.26 -5.91 -9.63
CA CYS A 154 -10.69 -7.23 -9.43
C CYS A 154 -10.74 -7.63 -7.95
N LYS A 155 -11.12 -8.89 -7.67
CA LYS A 155 -11.25 -9.39 -6.29
C LYS A 155 -9.97 -9.26 -5.48
N ASP A 156 -8.82 -9.47 -6.11
CA ASP A 156 -7.52 -9.37 -5.47
C ASP A 156 -7.22 -7.93 -5.03
N GLU A 157 -7.52 -6.94 -5.90
CA GLU A 157 -7.33 -5.53 -5.60
C GLU A 157 -8.31 -5.03 -4.54
N ILE A 158 -9.58 -5.43 -4.63
CA ILE A 158 -10.58 -5.13 -3.59
C ILE A 158 -10.10 -5.62 -2.23
N ASP A 159 -9.54 -6.82 -2.17
CA ASP A 159 -9.06 -7.42 -0.91
C ASP A 159 -7.86 -6.63 -0.37
N ALA A 160 -6.82 -6.41 -1.18
CA ALA A 160 -5.61 -5.70 -0.78
C ALA A 160 -5.89 -4.22 -0.39
N PHE A 161 -6.64 -3.49 -1.20
CA PHE A 161 -7.02 -2.12 -0.87
C PHE A 161 -7.98 -2.01 0.32
N SER A 162 -8.84 -3.01 0.55
CA SER A 162 -9.70 -3.02 1.74
C SER A 162 -8.89 -3.01 3.03
N PHE A 163 -7.77 -3.74 3.07
CA PHE A 163 -6.87 -3.70 4.21
C PHE A 163 -6.21 -2.33 4.38
N ASN A 164 -5.70 -1.73 3.29
CA ASN A 164 -5.09 -0.40 3.34
C ASN A 164 -6.09 0.66 3.83
N ILE A 165 -7.34 0.61 3.31
CA ILE A 165 -8.40 1.52 3.73
C ILE A 165 -8.77 1.29 5.20
N ALA A 166 -8.82 0.04 5.67
CA ALA A 166 -9.08 -0.26 7.07
C ALA A 166 -8.00 0.34 7.98
N CYS A 167 -6.72 0.23 7.59
CA CYS A 167 -5.61 0.86 8.29
C CYS A 167 -5.71 2.40 8.31
N GLU A 168 -6.04 3.02 7.16
CA GLU A 168 -6.24 4.46 7.07
C GLU A 168 -7.40 4.95 7.96
N LEU A 169 -8.50 4.19 7.99
CA LEU A 169 -9.65 4.50 8.82
C LEU A 169 -9.34 4.30 10.30
N TYR A 170 -8.58 3.26 10.64
CA TYR A 170 -8.14 3.04 12.01
C TYR A 170 -7.20 4.16 12.49
N ASP A 171 -6.24 4.57 11.68
CA ASP A 171 -5.36 5.71 12.00
C ASP A 171 -6.15 6.99 12.27
N ARG A 172 -7.27 7.19 11.57
CA ARG A 172 -8.11 8.40 11.68
C ARG A 172 -9.10 8.37 12.83
N PHE A 173 -9.73 7.23 13.05
CA PHE A 173 -10.88 7.11 13.94
C PHE A 173 -10.63 6.21 15.15
N GLY A 174 -9.51 5.46 15.19
CA GLY A 174 -9.30 4.37 16.16
C GLY A 174 -10.43 3.35 16.05
N ASN A 175 -10.84 2.79 17.18
CA ASN A 175 -11.95 1.82 17.30
C ASN A 175 -13.34 2.44 17.32
N ARG A 176 -13.51 3.70 16.88
CA ARG A 176 -14.83 4.35 16.79
C ARG A 176 -15.63 3.83 15.59
N HIS A 177 -16.11 2.59 15.66
CA HIS A 177 -16.81 1.90 14.56
C HIS A 177 -17.98 2.68 13.97
N LYS A 178 -18.76 3.42 14.81
CA LYS A 178 -19.85 4.29 14.33
C LYS A 178 -19.36 5.41 13.43
N SER A 179 -18.20 6.01 13.75
CA SER A 179 -17.58 7.06 12.93
C SER A 179 -17.06 6.50 11.61
N ILE A 180 -16.49 5.30 11.63
CA ILE A 180 -16.04 4.59 10.43
C ILE A 180 -17.24 4.27 9.52
N ALA A 181 -18.32 3.70 10.08
CA ALA A 181 -19.53 3.40 9.32
C ALA A 181 -20.11 4.66 8.67
N LYS A 182 -20.23 5.76 9.43
CA LYS A 182 -20.69 7.06 8.90
C LYS A 182 -19.78 7.59 7.79
N TYR A 183 -18.46 7.39 7.91
CA TYR A 183 -17.50 7.81 6.88
C TYR A 183 -17.67 7.02 5.58
N LEU A 184 -17.88 5.71 5.66
CA LEU A 184 -18.09 4.84 4.50
C LEU A 184 -19.39 5.13 3.75
N GLU A 185 -20.36 5.79 4.38
CA GLU A 185 -21.60 6.26 3.75
C GLU A 185 -21.55 7.76 3.37
N CYS A 186 -20.42 8.43 3.60
CA CYS A 186 -20.27 9.85 3.30
C CYS A 186 -20.18 10.10 1.81
N LYS A 187 -21.09 10.91 1.25
CA LYS A 187 -21.10 11.29 -0.18
C LYS A 187 -19.82 12.02 -0.63
N ARG A 188 -19.14 12.70 0.28
CA ARG A 188 -17.91 13.47 -0.01
C ARG A 188 -16.85 13.19 1.05
N PRO A 189 -16.23 12.00 1.05
CA PRO A 189 -15.12 11.72 1.97
C PRO A 189 -13.96 12.69 1.72
N LYS A 190 -13.15 12.95 2.75
CA LYS A 190 -12.03 13.90 2.65
C LYS A 190 -11.08 13.52 1.52
N LYS A 191 -10.39 14.52 0.95
CA LYS A 191 -9.37 14.36 -0.10
C LYS A 191 -8.27 13.39 0.36
N HIS A 192 -7.64 12.73 -0.59
CA HIS A 192 -6.46 11.87 -0.42
C HIS A 192 -6.66 10.56 0.36
N CYS A 193 -7.85 9.95 0.35
CA CYS A 193 -8.01 8.59 0.82
C CYS A 193 -8.31 7.63 -0.34
N ILE A 194 -7.81 6.41 -0.22
CA ILE A 194 -8.01 5.34 -1.22
C ILE A 194 -9.51 5.07 -1.41
N TYR A 195 -10.30 5.12 -0.33
CA TYR A 195 -11.75 4.96 -0.41
C TYR A 195 -12.42 5.99 -1.34
N LYS A 196 -11.97 7.25 -1.29
CA LYS A 196 -12.48 8.28 -2.21
C LYS A 196 -12.10 8.01 -3.65
N TYR A 197 -10.91 7.50 -3.88
CA TYR A 197 -10.46 7.11 -5.21
C TYR A 197 -11.37 6.04 -5.81
N TYR A 198 -11.66 4.97 -5.04
CA TYR A 198 -12.66 3.97 -5.43
C TYR A 198 -14.02 4.60 -5.73
N LEU A 199 -14.53 5.42 -4.82
CA LEU A 199 -15.84 6.05 -4.97
C LEU A 199 -15.92 6.89 -6.25
N ASN A 200 -14.89 7.69 -6.55
CA ASN A 200 -14.82 8.49 -7.78
C ASN A 200 -14.79 7.61 -9.04
N THR A 201 -14.01 6.52 -9.03
CA THR A 201 -13.87 5.59 -10.16
C THR A 201 -15.21 4.91 -10.47
N PHE A 202 -16.01 4.60 -9.44
CA PHE A 202 -17.34 4.02 -9.59
C PHE A 202 -18.47 5.05 -9.52
N ASN A 203 -18.26 6.25 -10.10
CA ASN A 203 -19.23 7.32 -10.30
C ASN A 203 -19.90 7.86 -9.02
N ASN A 204 -19.24 7.76 -7.88
CA ASN A 204 -19.79 8.08 -6.56
C ASN A 204 -21.04 7.25 -6.20
N ASP A 205 -21.21 6.09 -6.79
CA ASP A 205 -22.30 5.16 -6.48
C ASP A 205 -21.92 4.24 -5.31
N HIS A 206 -22.45 4.55 -4.14
CA HIS A 206 -22.26 3.74 -2.94
C HIS A 206 -22.88 2.34 -3.01
N ASN A 207 -23.80 2.13 -3.94
CA ASN A 207 -24.51 0.86 -4.15
C ASN A 207 -23.91 0.04 -5.29
N HIS A 208 -22.89 0.57 -5.96
CA HIS A 208 -22.18 -0.21 -6.98
C HIS A 208 -21.65 -1.53 -6.38
N PRO A 209 -21.79 -2.69 -7.06
CA PRO A 209 -21.38 -3.99 -6.50
C PRO A 209 -19.96 -4.02 -5.96
N VAL A 210 -18.99 -3.38 -6.66
CA VAL A 210 -17.62 -3.25 -6.21
C VAL A 210 -17.53 -2.46 -4.88
N MET A 211 -18.29 -1.36 -4.76
CA MET A 211 -18.30 -0.56 -3.53
C MET A 211 -18.93 -1.30 -2.35
N LEU A 212 -19.96 -2.09 -2.58
CA LEU A 212 -20.57 -2.94 -1.55
C LEU A 212 -19.60 -4.02 -1.08
N GLN A 213 -18.91 -4.68 -2.02
CA GLN A 213 -17.88 -5.67 -1.70
C GLN A 213 -16.70 -5.04 -0.93
N LEU A 214 -16.20 -3.89 -1.39
CA LEU A 214 -15.13 -3.13 -0.73
C LEU A 214 -15.51 -2.79 0.71
N LYS A 215 -16.69 -2.22 0.94
CA LYS A 215 -17.19 -1.88 2.29
C LYS A 215 -17.29 -3.11 3.19
N LYS A 216 -17.78 -4.23 2.65
CA LYS A 216 -17.85 -5.50 3.39
C LYS A 216 -16.46 -5.94 3.82
N LYS A 217 -15.49 -5.94 2.92
CA LYS A 217 -14.10 -6.33 3.17
C LYS A 217 -13.41 -5.38 4.16
N ILE A 218 -13.58 -4.06 4.01
CA ILE A 218 -13.05 -3.08 4.97
C ILE A 218 -13.53 -3.41 6.39
N LYS A 219 -14.83 -3.66 6.59
CA LYS A 219 -15.37 -4.03 7.92
C LYS A 219 -14.73 -5.29 8.49
N MET A 220 -14.42 -6.27 7.63
CA MET A 220 -13.73 -7.50 8.05
C MET A 220 -12.27 -7.24 8.46
N TYR A 221 -11.59 -6.28 7.82
CA TYR A 221 -10.21 -5.95 8.12
C TYR A 221 -10.01 -4.98 9.29
N LEU A 222 -11.04 -4.28 9.77
CA LEU A 222 -10.89 -3.33 10.88
C LEU A 222 -10.24 -3.93 12.14
N PRO A 223 -10.63 -5.13 12.64
CA PRO A 223 -9.96 -5.75 13.79
C PRO A 223 -8.50 -6.12 13.51
N LEU A 224 -8.16 -6.42 12.25
CA LEU A 224 -6.80 -6.74 11.84
C LEU A 224 -5.95 -5.48 11.66
N ALA A 225 -6.55 -4.40 11.19
CA ALA A 225 -5.92 -3.09 11.11
C ALA A 225 -5.50 -2.56 12.49
N GLU A 226 -6.32 -2.80 13.52
CA GLU A 226 -5.97 -2.51 14.92
C GLU A 226 -4.70 -3.24 15.37
N MET A 227 -4.54 -4.49 14.95
CA MET A 227 -3.33 -5.29 15.22
C MET A 227 -2.17 -4.98 14.27
N GLY A 228 -2.39 -4.12 13.27
CA GLY A 228 -1.42 -3.85 12.20
C GLY A 228 -1.10 -5.06 11.31
N LYS A 229 -1.94 -6.10 11.31
CA LYS A 229 -1.71 -7.37 10.63
C LYS A 229 -2.75 -7.59 9.54
N PRO A 230 -2.36 -7.89 8.29
CA PRO A 230 -3.32 -8.23 7.25
C PRO A 230 -3.93 -9.63 7.42
N PHE A 231 -3.46 -10.42 8.41
CA PHE A 231 -3.85 -11.83 8.55
C PHE A 231 -4.02 -12.24 10.01
N LYS A 232 -5.01 -13.07 10.28
CA LYS A 232 -5.24 -13.71 11.56
C LYS A 232 -4.52 -15.08 11.56
N ASN A 233 -3.47 -15.24 12.39
CA ASN A 233 -2.80 -16.52 12.68
C ASN A 233 -2.54 -17.42 11.46
N ASN A 234 -1.78 -16.99 10.46
CA ASN A 234 -1.47 -17.78 9.26
C ASN A 234 -2.68 -18.33 8.47
N ASN A 235 -3.89 -18.20 8.99
CA ASN A 235 -5.12 -18.62 8.34
C ASN A 235 -5.84 -17.40 7.77
N TRP A 236 -6.19 -17.47 6.50
CA TRP A 236 -6.99 -16.47 5.82
C TRP A 236 -8.41 -16.46 6.36
N ILE A 237 -8.95 -15.27 6.64
CA ILE A 237 -10.38 -15.12 6.85
C ILE A 237 -11.02 -15.12 5.47
N TRP A 238 -11.51 -16.27 5.04
CA TRP A 238 -12.35 -16.40 3.87
C TRP A 238 -13.74 -16.79 4.31
N TYR A 239 -14.68 -15.94 4.03
CA TYR A 239 -16.10 -16.25 3.94
C TYR A 239 -16.64 -15.66 2.65
#